data_c43ff941d3ea1db134f24b98fb64bfa1
#
_entry.id   c43ff941d3ea1db134f24b98fb64bfa1
#
_cell.length_a   1.000
_cell.length_b   1.000
_cell.length_c   1.000
_cell.angle_alpha   90.00
_cell.angle_beta   90.00
_cell.angle_gamma   90.00
#
_symmetry.space_group_name_H-M   'P 1'
#
loop_
_entity.id
_entity.type
_entity.pdbx_description
1 polymer ?
#
loop_
_entity_poly.entity_id
_entity_poly.type
_entity_poly.pdbx_seq_one_letter_code
_entity_poly.pdbx_strand_id
1 'polypeptide(L)'
;MTDIQKQTSVKNLLATENVKSKFQEILKDRAAGFTANLAVMVNNSAQLSKCEPLSIISAAVVSASLDLPLDPNLGFAYVIPFGDKAQFQIGYKGLIQLAQRSGQYKTINVTEVYDGELISENRITGDYEFDSSCRKSDKVIGFAAY
;
A
#
# COMPACT_ATOMS: atom_id res chain seq x y z
N MET A 1 -43.33 -2.49 -3.42
CA MET A 1 -42.55 -2.68 -4.65
C MET A 1 -41.08 -2.79 -4.24
N THR A 2 -40.61 -3.99 -4.18
CA THR A 2 -39.26 -4.32 -3.66
C THR A 2 -38.29 -4.16 -4.83
N ASP A 3 -37.49 -3.12 -4.81
CA ASP A 3 -36.37 -2.97 -5.72
C ASP A 3 -35.40 -4.13 -5.49
N ILE A 4 -35.44 -5.07 -6.39
CA ILE A 4 -34.39 -6.09 -6.54
C ILE A 4 -33.21 -5.34 -7.14
N GLN A 5 -32.42 -4.67 -6.30
CA GLN A 5 -31.06 -4.29 -6.66
C GLN A 5 -30.31 -5.59 -6.94
N LYS A 6 -30.19 -5.88 -8.23
CA LYS A 6 -29.39 -6.97 -8.76
C LYS A 6 -27.96 -6.71 -8.26
N GLN A 7 -27.58 -7.39 -7.17
CA GLN A 7 -26.25 -7.29 -6.58
C GLN A 7 -25.26 -7.72 -7.66
N THR A 8 -24.73 -6.74 -8.36
CA THR A 8 -23.71 -6.97 -9.40
C THR A 8 -22.44 -7.39 -8.67
N SER A 9 -22.07 -8.65 -8.75
CA SER A 9 -20.85 -9.15 -8.09
C SER A 9 -19.60 -8.45 -8.66
N VAL A 10 -18.54 -8.37 -7.86
CA VAL A 10 -17.22 -7.83 -8.32
C VAL A 10 -16.77 -8.54 -9.58
N LYS A 11 -16.97 -9.86 -9.69
CA LYS A 11 -16.66 -10.64 -10.88
C LYS A 11 -17.39 -10.14 -12.12
N ASN A 12 -18.69 -9.81 -11.99
CA ASN A 12 -19.48 -9.30 -13.10
C ASN A 12 -19.02 -7.90 -13.50
N LEU A 13 -18.67 -7.03 -12.53
CA LEU A 13 -18.11 -5.70 -12.83
C LEU A 13 -16.77 -5.78 -13.54
N LEU A 14 -15.86 -6.65 -13.08
CA LEU A 14 -14.59 -6.90 -13.74
C LEU A 14 -14.73 -7.44 -15.17
N ALA A 15 -15.86 -8.06 -15.49
CA ALA A 15 -16.17 -8.56 -16.83
C ALA A 15 -16.75 -7.47 -17.76
N THR A 16 -17.14 -6.31 -17.23
CA THR A 16 -17.67 -5.22 -18.06
C THR A 16 -16.55 -4.54 -18.86
N GLU A 17 -16.85 -4.15 -20.10
CA GLU A 17 -15.89 -3.50 -20.99
C GLU A 17 -15.31 -2.20 -20.40
N ASN A 18 -16.13 -1.40 -19.71
CA ASN A 18 -15.70 -0.15 -19.09
C ASN A 18 -14.64 -0.37 -18.00
N VAL A 19 -14.79 -1.41 -17.17
CA VAL A 19 -13.84 -1.72 -16.09
C VAL A 19 -12.59 -2.37 -16.67
N LYS A 20 -12.75 -3.29 -17.63
CA LYS A 20 -11.62 -3.93 -18.32
C LYS A 20 -10.74 -2.90 -19.04
N SER A 21 -11.33 -2.03 -19.87
CA SER A 21 -10.58 -1.02 -20.60
C SER A 21 -9.86 -0.06 -19.68
N LYS A 22 -10.47 0.32 -18.54
CA LYS A 22 -9.82 1.17 -17.53
C LYS A 22 -8.57 0.52 -16.93
N PHE A 23 -8.64 -0.76 -16.54
CA PHE A 23 -7.47 -1.48 -16.05
C PHE A 23 -6.43 -1.70 -17.15
N GLN A 24 -6.87 -1.94 -18.39
CA GLN A 24 -5.98 -2.14 -19.52
C GLN A 24 -5.25 -0.86 -19.92
N GLU A 25 -5.91 0.29 -19.85
CA GLU A 25 -5.29 1.60 -20.07
C GLU A 25 -4.18 1.88 -19.04
N ILE A 26 -4.43 1.59 -17.74
CA ILE A 26 -3.50 1.86 -16.65
C ILE A 26 -2.35 0.83 -16.61
N LEU A 27 -2.67 -0.45 -16.68
CA LEU A 27 -1.74 -1.56 -16.41
C LEU A 27 -1.23 -2.25 -17.66
N LYS A 28 -1.81 -1.98 -18.84
CA LYS A 28 -1.46 -2.62 -20.13
C LYS A 28 -1.47 -4.15 -19.99
N ASP A 29 -0.36 -4.80 -20.32
CA ASP A 29 -0.23 -6.26 -20.29
C ASP A 29 -0.42 -6.90 -18.91
N ARG A 30 -0.29 -6.12 -17.83
CA ARG A 30 -0.47 -6.60 -16.46
C ARG A 30 -1.92 -6.57 -15.96
N ALA A 31 -2.84 -5.99 -16.75
CA ALA A 31 -4.24 -5.85 -16.35
C ALA A 31 -4.93 -7.19 -16.06
N ALA A 32 -4.69 -8.20 -16.88
CA ALA A 32 -5.28 -9.53 -16.71
C ALA A 32 -4.87 -10.20 -15.39
N GLY A 33 -3.57 -10.18 -15.08
CA GLY A 33 -3.06 -10.72 -13.81
C GLY A 33 -3.56 -9.95 -12.58
N PHE A 34 -3.61 -8.63 -12.67
CA PHE A 34 -4.09 -7.78 -11.59
C PHE A 34 -5.58 -8.03 -11.28
N THR A 35 -6.43 -8.07 -12.30
CA THR A 35 -7.88 -8.32 -12.12
C THR A 35 -8.17 -9.74 -11.65
N ALA A 36 -7.39 -10.73 -12.08
CA ALA A 36 -7.48 -12.09 -11.57
C ALA A 36 -7.14 -12.16 -10.07
N ASN A 37 -6.05 -11.53 -9.65
CA ASN A 37 -5.65 -11.45 -8.23
C ASN A 37 -6.71 -10.73 -7.40
N LEU A 38 -7.28 -9.63 -7.90
CA LEU A 38 -8.37 -8.92 -7.23
C LEU A 38 -9.59 -9.83 -7.01
N ALA A 39 -9.99 -10.58 -8.03
CA ALA A 39 -11.12 -11.51 -7.93
C ALA A 39 -10.84 -12.63 -6.89
N VAL A 40 -9.64 -13.18 -6.86
CA VAL A 40 -9.22 -14.19 -5.87
C VAL A 40 -9.23 -13.60 -4.47
N MET A 41 -8.68 -12.40 -4.29
CA MET A 41 -8.64 -11.72 -3.00
C MET A 41 -10.05 -11.47 -2.43
N VAL A 42 -11.00 -11.01 -3.26
CA VAL A 42 -12.38 -10.77 -2.84
C VAL A 42 -13.08 -12.09 -2.48
N ASN A 43 -12.89 -13.15 -3.27
CA ASN A 43 -13.49 -14.45 -3.01
C ASN A 43 -12.97 -15.08 -1.72
N ASN A 44 -11.71 -14.83 -1.37
CA ASN A 44 -11.08 -15.38 -0.15
C ASN A 44 -11.40 -14.56 1.11
N SER A 45 -12.04 -13.39 0.98
CA SER A 45 -12.39 -12.53 2.10
C SER A 45 -13.91 -12.42 2.27
N ALA A 46 -14.43 -13.07 3.30
CA ALA A 46 -15.86 -12.99 3.64
C ALA A 46 -16.32 -11.57 4.00
N GLN A 47 -15.42 -10.70 4.40
CA GLN A 47 -15.72 -9.30 4.69
C GLN A 47 -15.74 -8.45 3.41
N LEU A 48 -14.74 -8.60 2.53
CA LEU A 48 -14.71 -7.89 1.26
C LEU A 48 -15.87 -8.30 0.34
N SER A 49 -16.27 -9.57 0.34
CA SER A 49 -17.40 -10.03 -0.48
C SER A 49 -18.73 -9.42 -0.09
N LYS A 50 -18.86 -8.82 1.11
CA LYS A 50 -20.04 -8.10 1.59
C LYS A 50 -19.99 -6.60 1.28
N CYS A 51 -18.84 -6.08 0.91
CA CYS A 51 -18.69 -4.67 0.55
C CYS A 51 -19.38 -4.35 -0.79
N GLU A 52 -19.76 -3.09 -0.96
CA GLU A 52 -20.25 -2.56 -2.21
C GLU A 52 -19.23 -2.82 -3.34
N PRO A 53 -19.60 -3.55 -4.41
CA PRO A 53 -18.66 -3.94 -5.46
C PRO A 53 -17.94 -2.78 -6.14
N LEU A 54 -18.61 -1.65 -6.33
CA LEU A 54 -17.98 -0.45 -6.92
C LEU A 54 -16.89 0.13 -6.02
N SER A 55 -17.04 0.05 -4.69
CA SER A 55 -16.00 0.52 -3.77
C SER A 55 -14.73 -0.32 -3.87
N ILE A 56 -14.88 -1.63 -4.07
CA ILE A 56 -13.75 -2.54 -4.29
C ILE A 56 -13.03 -2.19 -5.60
N ILE A 57 -13.79 -1.99 -6.68
CA ILE A 57 -13.21 -1.58 -7.97
C ILE A 57 -12.49 -0.22 -7.86
N SER A 58 -13.10 0.74 -7.17
CA SER A 58 -12.49 2.06 -6.96
C SER A 58 -11.18 1.97 -6.19
N ALA A 59 -11.13 1.19 -5.11
CA ALA A 59 -9.91 0.94 -4.34
C ALA A 59 -8.83 0.25 -5.19
N ALA A 60 -9.22 -0.72 -6.02
CA ALA A 60 -8.31 -1.41 -6.93
C ALA A 60 -7.76 -0.49 -8.02
N VAL A 61 -8.57 0.43 -8.56
CA VAL A 61 -8.12 1.44 -9.54
C VAL A 61 -7.05 2.35 -8.94
N VAL A 62 -7.19 2.77 -7.68
CA VAL A 62 -6.15 3.56 -7.00
C VAL A 62 -4.83 2.79 -6.93
N SER A 63 -4.88 1.52 -6.52
CA SER A 63 -3.69 0.65 -6.47
C SER A 63 -3.04 0.50 -7.85
N ALA A 64 -3.85 0.27 -8.88
CA ALA A 64 -3.39 0.18 -10.27
C ALA A 64 -2.70 1.48 -10.74
N SER A 65 -3.29 2.64 -10.43
CA SER A 65 -2.74 3.95 -10.79
C SER A 65 -1.39 4.24 -10.13
N LEU A 66 -1.19 3.71 -8.93
CA LEU A 66 0.09 3.79 -8.21
C LEU A 66 1.08 2.69 -8.63
N ASP A 67 0.65 1.79 -9.51
CA ASP A 67 1.41 0.61 -9.92
C ASP A 67 1.88 -0.24 -8.73
N LEU A 68 0.96 -0.48 -7.78
CA LEU A 68 1.19 -1.30 -6.59
C LEU A 68 0.38 -2.60 -6.69
N PRO A 69 0.99 -3.77 -6.50
CA PRO A 69 0.26 -5.04 -6.54
C PRO A 69 -0.66 -5.17 -5.33
N LEU A 70 -1.86 -5.71 -5.57
CA LEU A 70 -2.85 -6.05 -4.54
C LEU A 70 -2.68 -7.51 -4.07
N ASP A 71 -1.50 -7.82 -3.55
CA ASP A 71 -1.24 -9.10 -2.91
C ASP A 71 -0.95 -8.86 -1.43
N PRO A 72 -1.81 -9.34 -0.49
CA PRO A 72 -1.61 -9.14 0.94
C PRO A 72 -0.27 -9.68 1.45
N ASN A 73 0.27 -10.72 0.81
CA ASN A 73 1.55 -11.32 1.20
C ASN A 73 2.74 -10.42 0.84
N LEU A 74 2.61 -9.61 -0.18
CA LEU A 74 3.66 -8.68 -0.61
C LEU A 74 3.72 -7.42 0.26
N GLY A 75 2.58 -6.97 0.80
CA GLY A 75 2.49 -5.84 1.73
C GLY A 75 2.67 -4.46 1.09
N PHE A 76 2.46 -4.32 -0.23
CA PHE A 76 2.55 -3.02 -0.92
C PHE A 76 1.26 -2.21 -0.81
N ALA A 77 0.13 -2.86 -1.01
CA ALA A 77 -1.18 -2.24 -0.98
C ALA A 77 -2.25 -3.23 -0.52
N TYR A 78 -3.29 -2.70 0.09
CA TYR A 78 -4.42 -3.47 0.61
C TYR A 78 -5.73 -2.85 0.17
N VAL A 79 -6.75 -3.69 0.06
CA VAL A 79 -8.15 -3.28 0.00
C VAL A 79 -8.80 -3.76 1.29
N ILE A 80 -9.22 -2.83 2.13
CA ILE A 80 -9.69 -3.12 3.49
C ILE A 80 -11.18 -2.80 3.58
N PRO A 81 -12.01 -3.71 4.13
CA PRO A 81 -13.41 -3.43 4.39
C PRO A 81 -13.56 -2.42 5.53
N PHE A 82 -14.39 -1.40 5.30
CA PHE A 82 -14.79 -0.42 6.28
C PHE A 82 -16.32 -0.25 6.23
N GLY A 83 -17.02 -0.91 7.13
CA GLY A 83 -18.47 -1.04 7.05
C GLY A 83 -18.90 -1.81 5.80
N ASP A 84 -19.74 -1.20 4.99
CA ASP A 84 -20.25 -1.74 3.72
C ASP A 84 -19.39 -1.37 2.50
N LYS A 85 -18.30 -0.60 2.69
CA LYS A 85 -17.41 -0.12 1.62
C LYS A 85 -16.01 -0.64 1.80
N ALA A 86 -15.34 -0.87 0.69
CA ALA A 86 -13.93 -1.16 0.65
C ALA A 86 -13.12 0.12 0.46
N GLN A 87 -11.96 0.21 1.12
CA GLN A 87 -11.03 1.34 1.02
C GLN A 87 -9.64 0.84 0.63
N PHE A 88 -8.97 1.63 -0.19
CA PHE A 88 -7.55 1.44 -0.48
C PHE A 88 -6.70 1.87 0.72
N GLN A 89 -5.73 1.05 1.07
CA GLN A 89 -4.71 1.40 2.05
C GLN A 89 -3.32 1.02 1.51
N ILE A 90 -2.42 1.98 1.50
CA ILE A 90 -1.03 1.72 1.13
C ILE A 90 -0.30 1.09 2.31
N GLY A 91 0.51 0.06 2.02
CA GLY A 91 1.43 -0.54 2.98
C GLY A 91 2.77 0.20 3.05
N TYR A 92 3.53 0.00 4.12
CA TYR A 92 4.84 0.65 4.27
C TYR A 92 5.82 0.31 3.13
N LYS A 93 5.77 -0.93 2.62
CA LYS A 93 6.57 -1.34 1.44
C LYS A 93 6.14 -0.59 0.17
N GLY A 94 4.84 -0.29 0.03
CA GLY A 94 4.33 0.53 -1.05
C GLY A 94 4.87 1.96 -0.98
N LEU A 95 4.89 2.56 0.21
CA LEU A 95 5.47 3.89 0.42
C LEU A 95 6.97 3.92 0.06
N ILE A 96 7.74 2.93 0.52
CA ILE A 96 9.16 2.80 0.17
C ILE A 96 9.34 2.69 -1.34
N GLN A 97 8.53 1.85 -2.01
CA GLN A 97 8.61 1.68 -3.46
C GLN A 97 8.27 2.95 -4.22
N LEU A 98 7.25 3.71 -3.79
CA LEU A 98 6.92 5.00 -4.38
C LEU A 98 8.04 6.02 -4.17
N ALA A 99 8.63 6.07 -2.97
CA ALA A 99 9.76 6.93 -2.67
C ALA A 99 10.97 6.61 -3.58
N GLN A 100 11.34 5.33 -3.71
CA GLN A 100 12.42 4.89 -4.60
C GLN A 100 12.14 5.25 -6.07
N ARG A 101 10.91 5.03 -6.55
CA ARG A 101 10.51 5.37 -7.93
C ARG A 101 10.47 6.85 -8.22
N SER A 102 10.32 7.70 -7.21
CA SER A 102 10.32 9.16 -7.37
C SER A 102 11.69 9.71 -7.81
N GLY A 103 12.77 8.96 -7.58
CA GLY A 103 14.13 9.39 -7.84
C GLY A 103 14.62 10.51 -6.92
N GLN A 104 13.82 10.90 -5.91
CA GLN A 104 14.17 11.97 -4.96
C GLN A 104 15.07 11.47 -3.82
N TYR A 105 15.11 10.16 -3.60
CA TYR A 105 15.87 9.54 -2.52
C TYR A 105 17.07 8.79 -3.08
N LYS A 106 18.26 9.17 -2.66
CA LYS A 106 19.50 8.44 -2.96
C LYS A 106 19.61 7.17 -2.13
N THR A 107 19.21 7.26 -0.87
CA THR A 107 19.26 6.19 0.12
C THR A 107 18.05 6.32 1.03
N ILE A 108 17.50 5.19 1.46
CA ILE A 108 16.51 5.11 2.53
C ILE A 108 17.06 4.07 3.49
N ASN A 109 17.42 4.49 4.69
CA ASN A 109 17.95 3.62 5.72
C ASN A 109 17.25 3.89 7.05
N VAL A 110 17.02 2.84 7.82
CA VAL A 110 16.52 2.92 9.19
C VAL A 110 17.41 2.04 10.05
N THR A 111 17.89 2.59 11.14
CA THR A 111 18.78 1.88 12.07
C THR A 111 18.47 2.20 13.51
N GLU A 112 18.81 1.30 14.39
CA GLU A 112 18.83 1.52 15.83
C GLU A 112 19.94 2.50 16.20
N VAL A 113 19.68 3.34 17.19
CA VAL A 113 20.66 4.25 17.81
C VAL A 113 20.92 3.78 19.22
N TYR A 114 22.16 3.51 19.54
CA TYR A 114 22.57 3.02 20.84
C TYR A 114 23.07 4.16 21.74
N ASP A 115 23.08 3.88 23.04
CA ASP A 115 23.58 4.82 24.04
C ASP A 115 25.01 5.26 23.75
N GLY A 116 25.22 6.57 23.63
CA GLY A 116 26.48 7.23 23.31
C GLY A 116 26.69 7.54 21.83
N GLU A 117 25.94 6.96 20.89
CA GLU A 117 26.12 7.19 19.45
C GLU A 117 25.59 8.55 18.97
N LEU A 118 24.59 9.14 19.66
CA LEU A 118 24.11 10.49 19.37
C LEU A 118 25.08 11.52 19.98
N ILE A 119 25.77 12.26 19.12
CA ILE A 119 26.77 13.26 19.51
C ILE A 119 26.14 14.62 19.73
N SER A 120 25.33 15.06 18.77
CA SER A 120 24.66 16.37 18.83
C SER A 120 23.29 16.34 18.20
N GLU A 121 22.42 17.23 18.70
CA GLU A 121 21.08 17.50 18.19
C GLU A 121 20.91 19.00 18.02
N ASN A 122 20.61 19.46 16.82
CA ASN A 122 20.19 20.83 16.58
C ASN A 122 18.67 20.88 16.39
N ARG A 123 17.95 21.22 17.43
CA ARG A 123 16.48 21.25 17.44
C ARG A 123 15.88 22.33 16.53
N ILE A 124 16.66 23.33 16.11
CA ILE A 124 16.19 24.42 15.23
C ILE A 124 16.26 23.99 13.78
N THR A 125 17.37 23.39 13.36
CA THR A 125 17.56 22.92 11.97
C THR A 125 17.05 21.49 11.74
N GLY A 126 16.89 20.71 12.82
CA GLY A 126 16.55 19.29 12.76
C GLY A 126 17.74 18.38 12.42
N ASP A 127 18.96 18.91 12.51
CA ASP A 127 20.15 18.13 12.21
C ASP A 127 20.57 17.27 13.43
N TYR A 128 21.02 16.06 13.14
CA TYR A 128 21.54 15.11 14.10
C TYR A 128 22.89 14.62 13.64
N GLU A 129 23.82 14.49 14.59
CA GLU A 129 25.17 13.95 14.34
C GLU A 129 25.34 12.66 15.13
N PHE A 130 25.77 11.60 14.45
CA PHE A 130 25.96 10.27 15.02
C PHE A 130 27.38 9.78 14.79
N ASP A 131 27.93 9.11 15.80
CA ASP A 131 29.21 8.39 15.71
C ASP A 131 29.08 7.02 16.39
N SER A 132 29.07 5.96 15.58
CA SER A 132 28.95 4.60 16.08
C SER A 132 30.15 4.16 16.93
N SER A 133 31.31 4.84 16.80
CA SER A 133 32.48 4.56 17.63
C SER A 133 32.32 5.02 19.09
N CYS A 134 31.38 5.92 19.36
CA CYS A 134 31.06 6.47 20.68
C CYS A 134 30.04 5.64 21.47
N ARG A 135 29.63 4.47 20.97
CA ARG A 135 28.69 3.56 21.62
C ARG A 135 29.21 3.14 23.01
N LYS A 136 28.40 3.40 24.04
CA LYS A 136 28.72 3.11 25.44
C LYS A 136 28.12 1.80 25.93
N SER A 137 26.96 1.41 25.36
CA SER A 137 26.27 0.18 25.75
C SER A 137 25.40 -0.35 24.64
N ASP A 138 24.88 -1.57 24.80
CA ASP A 138 23.92 -2.19 23.87
C ASP A 138 22.48 -1.72 24.09
N LYS A 139 22.28 -0.66 24.89
CA LYS A 139 20.97 -0.09 25.13
C LYS A 139 20.54 0.75 23.92
N VAL A 140 19.44 0.34 23.26
CA VAL A 140 18.82 1.14 22.21
C VAL A 140 18.12 2.34 22.87
N ILE A 141 18.47 3.55 22.42
CA ILE A 141 17.88 4.82 22.89
C ILE A 141 16.89 5.40 21.91
N GLY A 142 16.89 4.95 20.67
CA GLY A 142 16.00 5.41 19.63
C GLY A 142 16.26 4.74 18.28
N PHE A 143 15.62 5.29 17.26
CA PHE A 143 15.80 4.88 15.86
C PHE A 143 16.07 6.13 15.02
N ALA A 144 16.97 6.01 14.06
CA ALA A 144 17.23 7.04 13.08
C ALA A 144 16.77 6.58 11.68
N ALA A 145 16.13 7.47 10.94
CA ALA A 145 15.75 7.29 9.54
C ALA A 145 16.46 8.33 8.69
N TYR A 146 17.12 7.86 7.59
CA TYR A 146 17.87 8.69 6.67
C TYR A 146 17.48 8.39 5.22
#